data_ef140bf9c955b17c0d590d08db8263fb
#
_entry.id   ef140bf9c955b17c0d590d08db8263fb
#
_cell.length_a   1.000
_cell.length_b   1.000
_cell.length_c   1.000
_cell.angle_alpha   90.00
_cell.angle_beta   90.00
_cell.angle_gamma   90.00
#
_symmetry.space_group_name_H-M   'P 1'
#
loop_
_entity.id
_entity.type
_entity.pdbx_description
1 polymer ?
#
loop_
_entity_poly.entity_id
_entity_poly.type
_entity_poly.pdbx_seq_one_letter_code
_entity_poly.pdbx_strand_id
1 'polypeptide(L)'
;LDEMPWGKSIPEREMRHFVLPVRVNNESLDSARTVFQKELMPRVKDMSMTDAVLEVNHWCHEKANYKGSDSRTSSPLATVKTSWGRCGEESTFLVAALRAMCIPARQVYTPRWAHCDDNHAWVEAFVDGEWHFLGACEPEPVLDLGWFNAPASRCLLLHTRVFGRYYGPEEVIERTANHTEINVVYNYAETSKMIVKVVDNEGNKV
;
A
#
# COMPACT_ATOMS: atom_id res chain seq x y z
N LEU A 1 -17.42 -4.32 -9.66
CA LEU A 1 -17.11 -3.13 -10.47
C LEU A 1 -18.35 -2.30 -10.77
N ASP A 2 -19.40 -2.91 -11.30
CA ASP A 2 -20.63 -2.21 -11.71
C ASP A 2 -21.44 -1.62 -10.52
N GLU A 3 -21.15 -2.05 -9.31
CA GLU A 3 -21.83 -1.61 -8.09
C GLU A 3 -21.19 -0.37 -7.44
N MET A 4 -19.95 -0.03 -7.85
CA MET A 4 -19.22 1.11 -7.29
C MET A 4 -19.24 2.30 -8.26
N PRO A 5 -19.50 3.54 -7.78
CA PRO A 5 -19.55 4.72 -8.65
C PRO A 5 -18.30 4.93 -9.49
N TRP A 6 -17.14 4.60 -8.94
CA TRP A 6 -15.82 4.73 -9.60
C TRP A 6 -15.39 3.50 -10.39
N GLY A 7 -16.10 2.37 -10.30
CA GLY A 7 -15.63 1.08 -10.84
C GLY A 7 -15.30 1.11 -12.34
N LYS A 8 -15.99 1.93 -13.13
CA LYS A 8 -15.75 2.07 -14.58
C LYS A 8 -14.69 3.10 -14.96
N SER A 9 -14.30 3.97 -14.04
CA SER A 9 -13.28 5.01 -14.28
C SER A 9 -11.86 4.55 -13.97
N ILE A 10 -11.68 3.39 -13.33
CA ILE A 10 -10.37 2.87 -12.95
C ILE A 10 -9.64 2.40 -14.21
N PRO A 11 -8.41 2.91 -14.48
CA PRO A 11 -7.62 2.46 -15.62
C PRO A 11 -7.26 0.98 -15.53
N GLU A 12 -7.12 0.32 -16.67
CA GLU A 12 -6.86 -1.14 -16.74
C GLU A 12 -5.61 -1.55 -15.96
N ARG A 13 -4.56 -0.74 -15.99
CA ARG A 13 -3.30 -1.01 -15.27
C ARG A 13 -3.52 -1.06 -13.77
N GLU A 14 -4.18 -0.05 -13.20
CA GLU A 14 -4.48 0.06 -11.78
C GLU A 14 -5.43 -1.05 -11.34
N MET A 15 -6.42 -1.35 -12.16
CA MET A 15 -7.32 -2.48 -11.92
C MET A 15 -6.55 -3.80 -11.85
N ARG A 16 -5.72 -4.08 -12.84
CA ARG A 16 -4.98 -5.34 -12.97
C ARG A 16 -3.98 -5.56 -11.84
N HIS A 17 -3.27 -4.50 -11.44
CA HIS A 17 -2.15 -4.61 -10.52
C HIS A 17 -2.49 -4.27 -9.07
N PHE A 18 -3.51 -3.45 -8.84
CA PHE A 18 -3.78 -2.89 -7.52
C PHE A 18 -5.23 -3.06 -7.01
N VAL A 19 -6.11 -3.70 -7.80
CA VAL A 19 -7.45 -4.13 -7.36
C VAL A 19 -7.59 -5.65 -7.38
N LEU A 20 -7.29 -6.28 -8.53
CA LEU A 20 -7.53 -7.73 -8.72
C LEU A 20 -6.68 -8.62 -7.80
N PRO A 21 -5.39 -8.36 -7.56
CA PRO A 21 -4.59 -9.22 -6.70
C PRO A 21 -5.14 -9.27 -5.27
N VAL A 22 -5.28 -10.48 -4.74
CA VAL A 22 -5.72 -10.69 -3.34
C VAL A 22 -4.56 -10.46 -2.38
N ARG A 23 -3.36 -10.90 -2.77
CA ARG A 23 -2.16 -10.77 -1.94
C ARG A 23 -1.62 -9.34 -1.95
N VAL A 24 -1.21 -8.86 -0.79
CA VAL A 24 -0.62 -7.52 -0.57
C VAL A 24 0.86 -7.60 -0.23
N ASN A 25 1.24 -8.52 0.66
CA ASN A 25 2.62 -8.74 1.11
C ASN A 25 2.92 -10.25 1.19
N ASN A 26 3.36 -10.75 2.35
CA ASN A 26 3.68 -12.15 2.61
C ASN A 26 2.66 -12.85 3.52
N GLU A 27 1.51 -12.22 3.74
CA GLU A 27 0.40 -12.74 4.55
C GLU A 27 -0.14 -14.06 4.01
N SER A 28 -0.81 -14.82 4.87
CA SER A 28 -1.65 -15.93 4.43
C SER A 28 -2.92 -15.39 3.78
N LEU A 29 -3.37 -16.01 2.69
CA LEU A 29 -4.61 -15.61 2.03
C LEU A 29 -5.83 -16.12 2.80
N ASP A 30 -6.88 -15.31 2.79
CA ASP A 30 -8.18 -15.63 3.38
C ASP A 30 -9.33 -15.07 2.52
N SER A 31 -10.56 -15.15 3.00
CA SER A 31 -11.75 -14.67 2.30
C SER A 31 -12.11 -13.20 2.63
N ALA A 32 -11.14 -12.41 3.10
CA ALA A 32 -11.35 -11.02 3.52
C ALA A 32 -12.11 -10.18 2.49
N ARG A 33 -11.77 -10.28 1.21
CA ARG A 33 -12.43 -9.52 0.14
C ARG A 33 -13.95 -9.65 0.17
N THR A 34 -14.46 -10.87 0.28
CA THR A 34 -15.92 -11.11 0.30
C THR A 34 -16.56 -10.64 1.59
N VAL A 35 -15.88 -10.80 2.72
CA VAL A 35 -16.36 -10.35 4.04
C VAL A 35 -16.39 -8.82 4.09
N PHE A 36 -15.30 -8.18 3.73
CA PHE A 36 -15.18 -6.72 3.75
C PHE A 36 -16.14 -6.04 2.77
N GLN A 37 -16.34 -6.62 1.59
CA GLN A 37 -17.30 -6.11 0.63
C GLN A 37 -18.71 -6.01 1.25
N LYS A 38 -19.16 -7.05 1.94
CA LYS A 38 -20.47 -7.06 2.58
C LYS A 38 -20.62 -6.01 3.67
N GLU A 39 -19.57 -5.78 4.46
CA GLU A 39 -19.58 -4.80 5.55
C GLU A 39 -19.43 -3.36 5.06
N LEU A 40 -18.58 -3.13 4.07
CA LEU A 40 -18.22 -1.78 3.62
C LEU A 40 -19.16 -1.23 2.55
N MET A 41 -19.72 -2.08 1.67
CA MET A 41 -20.60 -1.63 0.60
C MET A 41 -21.72 -0.69 1.08
N PRO A 42 -22.47 -1.00 2.17
CA PRO A 42 -23.50 -0.08 2.67
C PRO A 42 -22.97 1.26 3.16
N ARG A 43 -21.69 1.32 3.59
CA ARG A 43 -21.06 2.55 4.10
C ARG A 43 -20.64 3.49 2.96
N VAL A 44 -20.09 2.94 1.88
CA VAL A 44 -19.32 3.75 0.91
C VAL A 44 -19.98 3.91 -0.47
N LYS A 45 -21.02 3.16 -0.79
CA LYS A 45 -21.62 3.13 -2.16
C LYS A 45 -22.12 4.47 -2.69
N ASP A 46 -22.47 5.39 -1.80
CA ASP A 46 -23.04 6.69 -2.13
C ASP A 46 -22.03 7.85 -1.89
N MET A 47 -20.76 7.53 -1.63
CA MET A 47 -19.69 8.48 -1.35
C MET A 47 -18.88 8.82 -2.60
N SER A 48 -18.13 9.93 -2.54
CA SER A 48 -17.01 10.17 -3.45
C SER A 48 -15.91 9.13 -3.21
N MET A 49 -15.01 8.94 -4.16
CA MET A 49 -13.90 7.98 -3.99
C MET A 49 -12.96 8.41 -2.85
N THR A 50 -12.69 9.71 -2.72
CA THR A 50 -11.92 10.27 -1.61
C THR A 50 -12.56 9.97 -0.25
N ASP A 51 -13.85 10.30 -0.10
CA ASP A 51 -14.56 10.05 1.16
C ASP A 51 -14.63 8.56 1.49
N ALA A 52 -14.79 7.72 0.48
CA ALA A 52 -14.79 6.26 0.64
C ALA A 52 -13.43 5.73 1.14
N VAL A 53 -12.30 6.26 0.66
CA VAL A 53 -10.98 5.89 1.16
C VAL A 53 -10.83 6.24 2.64
N LEU A 54 -11.23 7.46 3.02
CA LEU A 54 -11.18 7.91 4.41
C LEU A 54 -12.09 7.07 5.32
N GLU A 55 -13.33 6.79 4.88
CA GLU A 55 -14.28 5.96 5.62
C GLU A 55 -13.79 4.51 5.79
N VAL A 56 -13.18 3.92 4.74
CA VAL A 56 -12.59 2.58 4.83
C VAL A 56 -11.45 2.56 5.84
N ASN A 57 -10.60 3.60 5.88
CA ASN A 57 -9.53 3.69 6.86
C ASN A 57 -10.08 3.85 8.29
N HIS A 58 -11.13 4.67 8.46
CA HIS A 58 -11.83 4.80 9.73
C HIS A 58 -12.43 3.46 10.19
N TRP A 59 -13.09 2.73 9.29
CA TRP A 59 -13.61 1.39 9.57
C TRP A 59 -12.49 0.41 9.97
N CYS A 60 -11.31 0.49 9.35
CA CYS A 60 -10.16 -0.33 9.75
C CYS A 60 -9.70 0.01 11.17
N HIS A 61 -9.66 1.29 11.54
CA HIS A 61 -9.35 1.75 12.89
C HIS A 61 -10.35 1.24 13.95
N GLU A 62 -11.63 1.13 13.60
CA GLU A 62 -12.65 0.52 14.49
C GLU A 62 -12.34 -0.96 14.81
N LYS A 63 -11.60 -1.66 13.95
CA LYS A 63 -11.35 -3.11 14.01
C LYS A 63 -9.98 -3.48 14.58
N ALA A 64 -8.96 -2.66 14.37
CA ALA A 64 -7.59 -2.97 14.73
C ALA A 64 -6.84 -1.76 15.28
N ASN A 65 -5.96 -2.02 16.25
CA ASN A 65 -5.06 -1.03 16.83
C ASN A 65 -3.61 -1.48 16.69
N TYR A 66 -2.68 -0.53 16.69
CA TYR A 66 -1.27 -0.82 16.59
C TYR A 66 -0.76 -1.61 17.82
N LYS A 67 -0.03 -2.68 17.54
CA LYS A 67 0.75 -3.40 18.54
C LYS A 67 2.00 -3.98 17.90
N GLY A 68 3.18 -3.61 18.42
CA GLY A 68 4.47 -4.15 17.98
C GLY A 68 4.55 -5.66 18.14
N SER A 69 5.13 -6.33 17.14
CA SER A 69 5.33 -7.78 17.10
C SER A 69 6.42 -8.10 16.07
N ASP A 70 7.18 -9.15 16.28
CA ASP A 70 8.17 -9.67 15.33
C ASP A 70 7.62 -10.83 14.49
N SER A 71 6.34 -11.12 14.60
CA SER A 71 5.70 -12.19 13.87
C SER A 71 5.57 -11.89 12.38
N ARG A 72 5.39 -12.94 11.56
CA ARG A 72 5.00 -12.82 10.16
C ARG A 72 3.67 -12.07 10.04
N THR A 73 3.51 -11.29 8.97
CA THR A 73 2.28 -10.57 8.65
C THR A 73 1.06 -11.49 8.67
N SER A 74 0.10 -11.17 9.51
CA SER A 74 -1.17 -11.89 9.62
C SER A 74 -2.07 -11.63 8.41
N SER A 75 -2.97 -12.56 8.12
CA SER A 75 -4.01 -12.33 7.12
C SER A 75 -5.00 -11.24 7.59
N PRO A 76 -5.68 -10.54 6.67
CA PRO A 76 -6.61 -9.48 7.04
C PRO A 76 -7.71 -9.90 8.04
N LEU A 77 -8.32 -11.08 7.87
CA LEU A 77 -9.31 -11.58 8.83
C LEU A 77 -8.69 -11.99 10.18
N ALA A 78 -7.43 -12.44 10.19
CA ALA A 78 -6.73 -12.72 11.44
C ALA A 78 -6.47 -11.41 12.21
N THR A 79 -6.07 -10.34 11.51
CA THR A 79 -5.91 -8.99 12.10
C THR A 79 -7.22 -8.50 12.72
N VAL A 80 -8.34 -8.60 12.01
CA VAL A 80 -9.68 -8.27 12.56
C VAL A 80 -9.99 -9.12 13.78
N LYS A 81 -9.74 -10.43 13.74
CA LYS A 81 -10.04 -11.35 14.85
C LYS A 81 -9.22 -11.06 16.11
N THR A 82 -7.97 -10.64 15.94
CA THR A 82 -7.07 -10.32 17.06
C THR A 82 -7.22 -8.87 17.53
N SER A 83 -7.81 -7.99 16.70
CA SER A 83 -8.01 -6.57 16.94
C SER A 83 -6.70 -5.77 17.10
N TRP A 84 -5.58 -6.28 16.58
CA TRP A 84 -4.28 -5.60 16.61
C TRP A 84 -3.35 -6.07 15.50
N GLY A 85 -2.40 -5.21 15.15
CA GLY A 85 -1.33 -5.51 14.20
C GLY A 85 -0.19 -4.49 14.29
N ARG A 86 0.94 -4.81 13.65
CA ARG A 86 1.98 -3.82 13.34
C ARG A 86 1.56 -3.03 12.10
N CYS A 87 2.36 -2.04 11.72
CA CYS A 87 2.17 -1.32 10.46
C CYS A 87 2.04 -2.25 9.23
N GLY A 88 2.74 -3.40 9.24
CA GLY A 88 2.64 -4.43 8.19
C GLY A 88 1.27 -5.08 8.10
N GLU A 89 0.67 -5.47 9.23
CA GLU A 89 -0.69 -6.03 9.31
C GLU A 89 -1.74 -4.97 9.01
N GLU A 90 -1.64 -3.79 9.62
CA GLU A 90 -2.60 -2.69 9.43
C GLU A 90 -2.66 -2.24 7.98
N SER A 91 -1.51 -2.05 7.33
CA SER A 91 -1.47 -1.68 5.90
C SER A 91 -1.95 -2.80 4.97
N THR A 92 -1.63 -4.06 5.26
CA THR A 92 -2.18 -5.21 4.53
C THR A 92 -3.71 -5.27 4.66
N PHE A 93 -4.24 -5.04 5.85
CA PHE A 93 -5.66 -5.01 6.12
C PHE A 93 -6.37 -3.87 5.38
N LEU A 94 -5.85 -2.65 5.45
CA LEU A 94 -6.43 -1.50 4.75
C LEU A 94 -6.39 -1.68 3.23
N VAL A 95 -5.28 -2.17 2.65
CA VAL A 95 -5.20 -2.46 1.20
C VAL A 95 -6.24 -3.50 0.79
N ALA A 96 -6.42 -4.57 1.58
CA ALA A 96 -7.43 -5.58 1.30
C ALA A 96 -8.86 -5.01 1.35
N ALA A 97 -9.14 -4.12 2.29
CA ALA A 97 -10.44 -3.44 2.45
C ALA A 97 -10.73 -2.48 1.27
N LEU A 98 -9.76 -1.64 0.89
CA LEU A 98 -9.88 -0.74 -0.27
C LEU A 98 -10.08 -1.53 -1.58
N ARG A 99 -9.30 -2.58 -1.81
CA ARG A 99 -9.45 -3.45 -2.99
C ARG A 99 -10.80 -4.17 -3.01
N ALA A 100 -11.39 -4.48 -1.85
CA ALA A 100 -12.75 -5.04 -1.76
C ALA A 100 -13.81 -4.06 -2.26
N MET A 101 -13.56 -2.75 -2.13
CA MET A 101 -14.39 -1.66 -2.66
C MET A 101 -13.98 -1.20 -4.05
N CYS A 102 -13.21 -2.00 -4.79
CA CYS A 102 -12.70 -1.66 -6.13
C CYS A 102 -11.85 -0.38 -6.16
N ILE A 103 -11.24 0.02 -5.05
CA ILE A 103 -10.30 1.13 -5.00
C ILE A 103 -8.88 0.56 -5.18
N PRO A 104 -8.13 0.99 -6.21
CA PRO A 104 -6.76 0.53 -6.36
C PRO A 104 -5.92 0.99 -5.18
N ALA A 105 -5.26 0.06 -4.52
CA ALA A 105 -4.45 0.35 -3.34
C ALA A 105 -3.20 -0.53 -3.28
N ARG A 106 -2.15 0.01 -2.67
CA ARG A 106 -0.87 -0.68 -2.49
C ARG A 106 -0.24 -0.34 -1.14
N GLN A 107 0.45 -1.31 -0.56
CA GLN A 107 1.28 -1.09 0.61
C GLN A 107 2.57 -0.41 0.16
N VAL A 108 2.96 0.67 0.83
CA VAL A 108 4.28 1.29 0.70
C VAL A 108 5.10 0.89 1.91
N TYR A 109 6.37 0.57 1.68
CA TYR A 109 7.29 0.17 2.73
C TYR A 109 8.62 0.91 2.60
N THR A 110 9.09 1.47 3.73
CA THR A 110 10.46 1.89 3.90
C THR A 110 11.20 0.88 4.77
N PRO A 111 12.26 0.23 4.27
CA PRO A 111 13.02 -0.73 5.06
C PRO A 111 13.83 -0.06 6.17
N ARG A 112 14.17 1.23 6.00
CA ARG A 112 14.93 2.00 6.95
C ARG A 112 14.70 3.50 6.75
N TRP A 113 14.42 4.20 7.84
CA TRP A 113 14.35 5.65 7.85
C TRP A 113 15.75 6.27 7.69
N ALA A 114 15.83 7.47 7.09
CA ALA A 114 17.10 8.20 6.98
C ALA A 114 17.70 8.62 8.34
N HIS A 115 16.91 8.68 9.40
CA HIS A 115 17.29 9.17 10.71
C HIS A 115 17.39 8.11 11.82
N CYS A 116 16.95 6.87 11.55
CA CYS A 116 17.02 5.78 12.53
C CYS A 116 16.97 4.41 11.87
N ASP A 117 17.28 3.34 12.59
CA ASP A 117 17.30 1.95 12.14
C ASP A 117 15.92 1.28 12.22
N ASP A 118 14.86 2.05 12.07
CA ASP A 118 13.50 1.53 12.07
C ASP A 118 12.89 1.57 10.67
N ASN A 119 11.82 0.82 10.49
CA ASN A 119 11.07 0.69 9.25
C ASN A 119 9.62 1.10 9.44
N HIS A 120 8.89 1.28 8.34
CA HIS A 120 7.46 1.56 8.40
C HIS A 120 6.75 1.09 7.13
N ALA A 121 5.46 0.78 7.29
CA ALA A 121 4.56 0.48 6.19
C ALA A 121 3.26 1.29 6.32
N TRP A 122 2.79 1.83 5.21
CA TRP A 122 1.53 2.56 5.08
C TRP A 122 0.83 2.22 3.77
N VAL A 123 -0.15 2.99 3.36
CA VAL A 123 -0.95 2.70 2.17
C VAL A 123 -0.96 3.87 1.20
N GLU A 124 -0.94 3.57 -0.07
CA GLU A 124 -1.38 4.48 -1.13
C GLU A 124 -2.66 3.95 -1.78
N ALA A 125 -3.60 4.87 -2.02
CA ALA A 125 -4.83 4.64 -2.77
C ALA A 125 -4.82 5.50 -4.05
N PHE A 126 -5.26 4.93 -5.18
CA PHE A 126 -5.38 5.66 -6.44
C PHE A 126 -6.77 6.26 -6.53
N VAL A 127 -6.84 7.58 -6.42
CA VAL A 127 -8.08 8.37 -6.38
C VAL A 127 -8.02 9.43 -7.47
N ASP A 128 -9.05 9.51 -8.29
CA ASP A 128 -9.23 10.54 -9.31
C ASP A 128 -8.03 10.74 -10.28
N GLY A 129 -7.27 9.68 -10.50
CA GLY A 129 -6.14 9.66 -11.45
C GLY A 129 -4.76 9.76 -10.82
N GLU A 130 -4.65 9.92 -9.49
CA GLU A 130 -3.40 10.12 -8.76
C GLU A 130 -3.27 9.18 -7.56
N TRP A 131 -2.03 8.92 -7.13
CA TRP A 131 -1.75 8.16 -5.92
C TRP A 131 -1.68 9.09 -4.72
N HIS A 132 -2.50 8.81 -3.71
CA HIS A 132 -2.56 9.51 -2.43
C HIS A 132 -2.19 8.56 -1.30
N PHE A 133 -1.45 9.05 -0.31
CA PHE A 133 -1.04 8.23 0.83
C PHE A 133 -1.89 8.47 2.08
N LEU A 134 -1.92 7.47 2.95
CA LEU A 134 -2.58 7.54 4.27
C LEU A 134 -1.95 6.53 5.23
N GLY A 135 -1.93 6.86 6.53
CA GLY A 135 -1.56 5.92 7.60
C GLY A 135 -2.63 4.83 7.73
N ALA A 136 -2.22 3.58 7.79
CA ALA A 136 -3.15 2.47 7.89
C ALA A 136 -3.73 2.34 9.30
N CYS A 137 -5.05 2.28 9.43
CA CYS A 137 -5.77 2.33 10.71
C CYS A 137 -5.48 3.61 11.51
N GLU A 138 -4.96 4.64 10.88
CA GLU A 138 -4.65 5.96 11.43
C GLU A 138 -5.49 6.99 10.68
N PRO A 139 -6.79 7.18 11.02
CA PRO A 139 -7.67 8.08 10.28
C PRO A 139 -7.26 9.54 10.46
N GLU A 140 -7.11 10.22 9.32
CA GLU A 140 -6.88 11.64 9.20
C GLU A 140 -8.03 12.30 8.44
N PRO A 141 -8.28 13.60 8.57
CA PRO A 141 -9.41 14.26 7.92
C PRO A 141 -9.25 14.40 6.40
N VAL A 142 -8.04 14.24 5.87
CA VAL A 142 -7.71 14.37 4.46
C VAL A 142 -6.66 13.35 4.05
N LEU A 143 -6.58 13.04 2.75
CA LEU A 143 -5.48 12.26 2.19
C LEU A 143 -4.16 13.07 2.23
N ASP A 144 -3.04 12.39 2.03
CA ASP A 144 -1.68 12.95 2.02
C ASP A 144 -1.28 13.59 3.37
N LEU A 145 -1.91 13.16 4.44
CA LEU A 145 -1.60 13.53 5.81
C LEU A 145 -1.25 12.31 6.65
N GLY A 146 -0.16 12.41 7.40
CA GLY A 146 0.31 11.39 8.34
C GLY A 146 1.54 11.87 9.10
N TRP A 147 1.79 11.33 10.28
CA TRP A 147 2.95 11.68 11.10
C TRP A 147 4.28 11.47 10.36
N PHE A 148 4.29 10.60 9.36
CA PHE A 148 5.49 10.22 8.59
C PHE A 148 5.76 11.10 7.36
N ASN A 149 4.99 12.17 7.08
CA ASN A 149 5.20 13.04 5.92
C ASN A 149 6.65 13.53 5.79
N ALA A 150 7.19 14.14 6.85
CA ALA A 150 8.54 14.65 6.84
C ALA A 150 9.63 13.55 6.80
N PRO A 151 9.52 12.42 7.52
CA PRO A 151 10.39 11.28 7.33
C PRO A 151 10.35 10.69 5.92
N ALA A 152 9.17 10.50 5.33
CA ALA A 152 8.99 9.89 4.00
C ALA A 152 9.67 10.72 2.91
N SER A 153 9.57 12.05 2.95
CA SER A 153 10.21 12.95 1.97
C SER A 153 11.75 12.91 2.00
N ARG A 154 12.35 12.24 2.97
CA ARG A 154 13.81 12.09 3.12
C ARG A 154 14.29 10.66 2.95
N CYS A 155 13.40 9.74 2.61
CA CYS A 155 13.76 8.34 2.36
C CYS A 155 14.54 8.20 1.06
N LEU A 156 15.52 7.29 1.05
CA LEU A 156 16.24 6.89 -0.16
C LEU A 156 15.55 5.77 -0.92
N LEU A 157 14.66 5.04 -0.26
CA LEU A 157 13.90 3.93 -0.82
C LEU A 157 12.52 3.85 -0.19
N LEU A 158 11.51 3.99 -1.02
CA LEU A 158 10.12 3.67 -0.73
C LEU A 158 9.64 2.71 -1.81
N HIS A 159 9.22 1.52 -1.44
CA HIS A 159 8.85 0.52 -2.44
C HIS A 159 7.53 -0.16 -2.15
N THR A 160 6.96 -0.74 -3.19
CA THR A 160 5.76 -1.58 -3.10
C THR A 160 5.95 -2.88 -3.86
N ARG A 161 5.25 -3.92 -3.44
CA ARG A 161 5.17 -5.21 -4.15
C ARG A 161 3.96 -5.26 -5.05
N VAL A 162 4.19 -5.55 -6.30
CA VAL A 162 3.16 -5.82 -7.29
C VAL A 162 3.18 -7.31 -7.62
N PHE A 163 2.13 -8.03 -7.26
CA PHE A 163 2.07 -9.47 -7.50
C PHE A 163 1.81 -9.75 -8.98
N GLY A 164 2.62 -10.67 -9.53
CA GLY A 164 2.68 -10.94 -10.96
C GLY A 164 3.69 -10.06 -11.69
N ARG A 165 3.62 -10.09 -13.03
CA ARG A 165 4.50 -9.30 -13.90
C ARG A 165 3.95 -7.88 -14.06
N TYR A 166 4.69 -6.92 -13.57
CA TYR A 166 4.33 -5.51 -13.63
C TYR A 166 4.79 -4.88 -14.95
N TYR A 167 3.90 -4.06 -15.52
CA TYR A 167 4.14 -3.24 -16.71
C TYR A 167 3.65 -1.81 -16.41
N GLY A 168 4.50 -1.01 -15.82
CA GLY A 168 4.24 0.39 -15.50
C GLY A 168 5.50 1.23 -15.66
N PRO A 169 5.38 2.55 -15.50
CA PRO A 169 6.49 3.48 -15.69
C PRO A 169 7.46 3.52 -14.52
N GLU A 170 7.06 2.98 -13.35
CA GLU A 170 7.86 3.05 -12.15
C GLU A 170 9.15 2.24 -12.27
N GLU A 171 10.19 2.71 -11.61
CA GLU A 171 11.47 2.02 -11.56
C GLU A 171 11.33 0.65 -10.89
N VAL A 172 11.73 -0.38 -11.60
CA VAL A 172 11.74 -1.75 -11.06
C VAL A 172 13.03 -1.95 -10.29
N ILE A 173 12.89 -2.25 -8.99
CA ILE A 173 14.01 -2.58 -8.10
C ILE A 173 14.40 -4.04 -8.28
N GLU A 174 13.40 -4.94 -8.20
CA GLU A 174 13.60 -6.38 -8.30
C GLU A 174 12.42 -7.06 -8.99
N ARG A 175 12.71 -8.16 -9.67
CA ARG A 175 11.72 -9.10 -10.20
C ARG A 175 12.00 -10.50 -9.64
N THR A 176 11.02 -11.05 -8.94
CA THR A 176 11.04 -12.44 -8.47
C THR A 176 10.10 -13.29 -9.33
N ALA A 177 10.02 -14.58 -9.02
CA ALA A 177 9.05 -15.48 -9.66
C ALA A 177 7.58 -15.08 -9.40
N ASN A 178 7.30 -14.41 -8.29
CA ASN A 178 5.94 -14.16 -7.80
C ASN A 178 5.52 -12.70 -7.82
N HIS A 179 6.45 -11.76 -7.75
CA HIS A 179 6.16 -10.32 -7.67
C HIS A 179 7.28 -9.48 -8.31
N THR A 180 6.93 -8.23 -8.55
CA THR A 180 7.87 -7.16 -8.94
C THR A 180 7.89 -6.13 -7.81
N GLU A 181 9.06 -5.73 -7.34
CA GLU A 181 9.22 -4.58 -6.45
C GLU A 181 9.50 -3.34 -7.27
N ILE A 182 8.75 -2.27 -7.03
CA ILE A 182 8.86 -0.98 -7.73
C ILE A 182 9.12 0.14 -6.73
N ASN A 183 9.92 1.11 -7.15
CA ASN A 183 10.23 2.32 -6.38
C ASN A 183 9.11 3.34 -6.53
N VAL A 184 8.65 3.89 -5.42
CA VAL A 184 7.59 4.91 -5.38
C VAL A 184 8.00 6.20 -4.66
N VAL A 185 9.30 6.38 -4.40
CA VAL A 185 9.84 7.55 -3.68
C VAL A 185 9.47 8.89 -4.32
N TYR A 186 9.26 8.90 -5.65
CA TYR A 186 8.87 10.10 -6.39
C TYR A 186 7.51 10.68 -6.00
N ASN A 187 6.63 9.90 -5.34
CA ASN A 187 5.36 10.40 -4.80
C ASN A 187 5.56 11.26 -3.54
N TYR A 188 6.75 11.22 -2.93
CA TYR A 188 7.04 11.85 -1.63
C TYR A 188 8.07 12.97 -1.71
N ALA A 189 8.91 12.97 -2.74
CA ALA A 189 9.97 13.95 -2.92
C ALA A 189 10.38 14.06 -4.40
N GLU A 190 10.92 15.23 -4.77
CA GLU A 190 11.66 15.36 -6.02
C GLU A 190 12.89 14.44 -5.98
N THR A 191 13.10 13.71 -7.07
CA THR A 191 14.17 12.72 -7.16
C THR A 191 15.14 13.02 -8.29
N SER A 192 16.41 12.64 -8.07
CA SER A 192 17.44 12.63 -9.11
C SER A 192 18.05 11.24 -9.23
N LYS A 193 18.31 10.80 -10.44
CA LYS A 193 18.93 9.50 -10.68
C LYS A 193 20.44 9.60 -10.54
N MET A 194 21.01 8.83 -9.61
CA MET A 194 22.45 8.65 -9.45
C MET A 194 22.84 7.22 -9.83
N ILE A 195 23.85 7.07 -10.69
CA ILE A 195 24.40 5.77 -11.05
C ILE A 195 25.81 5.68 -10.47
N VAL A 196 26.00 4.77 -9.53
CA VAL A 196 27.31 4.45 -8.96
C VAL A 196 27.88 3.22 -9.68
N LYS A 197 29.07 3.34 -10.25
CA LYS A 197 29.81 2.23 -10.85
C LYS A 197 30.99 1.89 -9.95
N VAL A 198 31.03 0.68 -9.45
CA VAL A 198 32.18 0.15 -8.71
C VAL A 198 33.04 -0.66 -9.69
N VAL A 199 34.30 -0.28 -9.78
CA VAL A 199 35.27 -0.94 -10.66
C VAL A 199 36.54 -1.24 -9.88
N ASP A 200 37.27 -2.28 -10.32
CA ASP A 200 38.62 -2.57 -9.84
C ASP A 200 39.68 -1.56 -10.39
N ASN A 201 40.92 -1.74 -10.00
CA ASN A 201 42.02 -0.88 -10.44
C ASN A 201 42.29 -0.94 -11.96
N GLU A 202 41.78 -1.94 -12.65
CA GLU A 202 41.90 -2.15 -14.10
C GLU A 202 40.67 -1.60 -14.85
N GLY A 203 39.66 -1.09 -14.14
CA GLY A 203 38.41 -0.54 -14.70
C GLY A 203 37.34 -1.59 -14.99
N ASN A 204 37.51 -2.84 -14.58
CA ASN A 204 36.52 -3.88 -14.72
C ASN A 204 35.41 -3.72 -13.64
N LYS A 205 34.19 -4.05 -13.99
CA LYS A 205 33.09 -4.02 -13.05
C LYS A 205 33.30 -5.09 -11.95
N VAL A 206 33.28 -4.66 -10.69
CA VAL A 206 33.32 -5.53 -9.51
C VAL A 206 31.96 -6.13 -9.23
#